data_33d9e77e5bd9c1b9fd8d598580a0b721
#
_entry.id   33d9e77e5bd9c1b9fd8d598580a0b721
#
_cell.length_a   1.000
_cell.length_b   1.000
_cell.length_c   1.000
_cell.angle_alpha   90.00
_cell.angle_beta   90.00
_cell.angle_gamma   90.00
#
_symmetry.space_group_name_H-M   'P 1'
#
loop_
_entity.id
_entity.type
_entity.pdbx_description
1 polymer ?
#
loop_
_entity_poly.entity_id
_entity_poly.type
_entity_poly.pdbx_seq_one_letter_code
_entity_poly.pdbx_strand_id
1 'polypeptide(L)'
;MSASRSFKRLVFVLLVMAAGCSKDETRAPAKSSEPTPATAPAPGAPTASARNNSSPGQGVGMITGKVIFKGTHAVGKVPMGKDKEVCGDSKFDPTLAIGSQGEVKNAVIQIVDLKRPPSSANEAVLDQVKCEYVPHVLVIPVGATVKVKNSDGILHNVHTFSEKNIAFNRAQPKYMKEISEKFAKPEVISVRCDVHGWMSGWIVVSESPFFDVTSADGSFKMENVPVGKYTLEVWHETLGKTTQSVEVNAGEVTNVTFEFQMRK
;
A
#
# COMPACT_ATOMS: atom_id res chain seq x y z
N MET A 1 62.65 -7.98 18.20
CA MET A 1 62.32 -8.03 19.65
C MET A 1 60.92 -8.61 19.78
N SER A 2 60.92 -9.83 20.30
CA SER A 2 59.78 -10.76 20.44
C SER A 2 58.96 -10.39 21.68
N ALA A 3 57.66 -10.46 21.63
CA ALA A 3 56.84 -10.67 22.83
C ALA A 3 55.58 -11.45 22.50
N SER A 4 55.68 -12.70 22.73
CA SER A 4 54.61 -13.72 22.85
C SER A 4 53.77 -13.46 24.10
N ARG A 5 52.44 -13.58 24.05
CA ARG A 5 51.58 -13.86 25.22
C ARG A 5 50.40 -14.74 24.76
N SER A 6 50.56 -15.95 24.95
CA SER A 6 50.04 -16.95 25.91
C SER A 6 48.51 -17.04 26.05
N PHE A 7 48.04 -18.16 25.57
CA PHE A 7 46.72 -18.80 25.65
C PHE A 7 46.34 -19.15 27.12
N LYS A 8 45.14 -18.86 27.52
CA LYS A 8 44.48 -19.57 28.64
C LYS A 8 43.14 -20.14 28.17
N ARG A 9 43.14 -21.46 28.03
CA ARG A 9 41.93 -22.28 27.88
C ARG A 9 41.26 -22.38 29.25
N LEU A 10 39.97 -22.16 29.32
CA LEU A 10 39.16 -22.51 30.47
C LEU A 10 38.16 -23.60 30.02
N VAL A 11 38.43 -24.78 30.57
CA VAL A 11 37.56 -25.97 30.50
C VAL A 11 36.50 -25.82 31.57
N PHE A 12 35.23 -25.94 31.23
CA PHE A 12 34.18 -26.13 32.22
C PHE A 12 33.42 -27.44 31.97
N VAL A 13 33.36 -28.18 33.03
CA VAL A 13 32.98 -29.57 33.19
C VAL A 13 31.46 -29.75 33.07
N LEU A 14 31.07 -30.84 32.42
CA LEU A 14 29.71 -31.41 32.43
C LEU A 14 29.31 -31.83 33.83
N LEU A 15 28.06 -31.50 34.20
CA LEU A 15 27.37 -32.21 35.26
C LEU A 15 26.04 -32.75 34.71
N VAL A 16 25.98 -34.06 34.60
CA VAL A 16 24.80 -34.87 34.30
C VAL A 16 24.11 -35.18 35.61
N MET A 17 22.82 -34.90 35.71
CA MET A 17 21.94 -35.49 36.72
C MET A 17 20.77 -36.15 36.05
N ALA A 18 20.68 -37.46 36.26
CA ALA A 18 19.58 -38.31 35.82
C ALA A 18 18.59 -38.52 36.97
N ALA A 19 17.43 -39.00 36.58
CA ALA A 19 16.49 -39.85 37.29
C ALA A 19 15.21 -39.22 37.88
N GLY A 20 14.10 -39.83 37.46
CA GLY A 20 12.80 -39.74 38.10
C GLY A 20 11.66 -40.28 37.22
N CYS A 21 11.61 -41.61 37.01
CA CYS A 21 10.39 -42.31 36.52
C CYS A 21 9.30 -42.32 37.60
N SER A 22 8.06 -42.07 37.21
CA SER A 22 6.90 -42.61 37.91
C SER A 22 5.81 -42.96 36.92
N LYS A 23 5.33 -44.17 37.03
CA LYS A 23 4.33 -44.88 36.23
C LYS A 23 2.92 -44.66 36.79
N ASP A 24 1.98 -44.96 35.88
CA ASP A 24 0.66 -45.55 36.06
C ASP A 24 -0.51 -44.64 36.48
N GLU A 25 -1.52 -44.56 35.61
CA GLU A 25 -2.74 -45.36 35.78
C GLU A 25 -3.69 -45.25 34.56
N THR A 26 -4.05 -46.43 34.08
CA THR A 26 -5.06 -46.76 33.07
C THR A 26 -6.48 -46.44 33.54
N ARG A 27 -7.29 -45.78 32.68
CA ARG A 27 -8.76 -45.85 32.82
C ARG A 27 -9.42 -45.93 31.42
N ALA A 28 -10.06 -47.08 31.18
CA ALA A 28 -10.80 -47.41 29.98
C ALA A 28 -12.19 -46.74 29.92
N PRO A 29 -12.88 -46.83 28.76
CA PRO A 29 -13.81 -45.84 28.27
C PRO A 29 -15.25 -46.03 28.70
N ALA A 30 -15.95 -44.89 28.91
CA ALA A 30 -17.41 -44.88 29.08
C ALA A 30 -18.07 -44.60 27.73
N LYS A 31 -18.96 -45.49 27.31
CA LYS A 31 -19.91 -45.32 26.21
C LYS A 31 -20.86 -44.16 26.53
N SER A 32 -21.03 -43.25 25.61
CA SER A 32 -22.08 -42.24 25.67
C SER A 32 -22.85 -42.20 24.34
N SER A 33 -24.10 -42.28 24.50
CA SER A 33 -25.22 -42.27 23.58
C SER A 33 -25.22 -41.08 22.63
N GLU A 34 -25.52 -41.42 21.38
CA GLU A 34 -25.85 -40.54 20.25
C GLU A 34 -27.15 -39.77 20.49
N PRO A 35 -27.24 -38.47 20.32
CA PRO A 35 -28.51 -37.77 20.14
C PRO A 35 -28.77 -37.44 18.68
N THR A 36 -30.00 -37.71 18.29
CA THR A 36 -30.71 -37.46 17.04
C THR A 36 -30.47 -36.06 16.46
N PRO A 37 -30.40 -35.90 15.11
CA PRO A 37 -30.17 -34.59 14.50
C PRO A 37 -31.45 -33.74 14.58
N ALA A 38 -31.35 -32.61 15.29
CA ALA A 38 -32.37 -31.56 15.23
C ALA A 38 -32.13 -30.70 13.98
N THR A 39 -33.17 -30.53 13.20
CA THR A 39 -33.28 -29.69 12.03
C THR A 39 -32.87 -28.24 12.36
N ALA A 40 -31.81 -27.74 11.73
CA ALA A 40 -31.40 -26.35 11.84
C ALA A 40 -32.34 -25.44 11.02
N PRO A 41 -32.78 -24.29 11.54
CA PRO A 41 -33.46 -23.30 10.74
C PRO A 41 -32.43 -22.55 9.85
N ALA A 42 -32.87 -22.21 8.64
CA ALA A 42 -32.12 -21.49 7.64
C ALA A 42 -31.52 -20.17 8.20
N PRO A 43 -30.29 -19.79 7.83
CA PRO A 43 -29.71 -18.53 8.25
C PRO A 43 -30.43 -17.37 7.56
N GLY A 44 -31.15 -16.59 8.36
CA GLY A 44 -31.70 -15.29 7.98
C GLY A 44 -30.52 -14.36 7.63
N ALA A 45 -30.65 -13.69 6.47
CA ALA A 45 -29.72 -12.65 6.05
C ALA A 45 -29.52 -11.60 7.14
N PRO A 46 -28.29 -11.17 7.42
CA PRO A 46 -28.07 -10.06 8.32
C PRO A 46 -28.48 -8.76 7.61
N THR A 47 -29.63 -8.23 7.94
CA THR A 47 -29.96 -6.83 7.71
C THR A 47 -29.11 -6.00 8.66
N ALA A 48 -27.88 -5.69 8.27
CA ALA A 48 -27.08 -4.65 8.89
C ALA A 48 -27.68 -3.29 8.50
N SER A 49 -28.71 -2.88 9.23
CA SER A 49 -29.15 -1.48 9.25
C SER A 49 -28.08 -0.68 10.00
N ALA A 50 -27.05 -0.24 9.28
CA ALA A 50 -26.18 0.82 9.74
C ALA A 50 -27.05 2.07 9.90
N ARG A 51 -27.43 2.39 11.13
CA ARG A 51 -28.01 3.67 11.47
C ARG A 51 -26.93 4.72 11.25
N ASN A 52 -26.94 5.31 10.07
CA ASN A 52 -26.24 6.55 9.80
C ASN A 52 -26.86 7.63 10.70
N ASN A 53 -26.18 8.01 11.77
CA ASN A 53 -26.44 9.26 12.47
C ASN A 53 -25.95 10.41 11.57
N SER A 54 -26.62 10.61 10.45
CA SER A 54 -26.50 11.82 9.65
C SER A 54 -27.41 12.87 10.29
N SER A 55 -26.84 14.00 10.69
CA SER A 55 -27.64 15.20 11.01
C SER A 55 -28.60 15.47 9.85
N PRO A 56 -29.86 15.90 10.13
CA PRO A 56 -30.82 16.17 9.07
C PRO A 56 -30.32 17.30 8.19
N GLY A 57 -29.91 16.95 6.94
CA GLY A 57 -29.50 17.92 5.92
C GLY A 57 -28.24 17.59 5.09
N GLN A 58 -27.47 16.57 5.46
CA GLN A 58 -26.25 16.22 4.71
C GLN A 58 -26.41 14.85 4.05
N GLY A 59 -26.81 14.84 2.78
CA GLY A 59 -26.72 13.67 1.92
C GLY A 59 -25.26 13.43 1.50
N VAL A 60 -25.00 12.30 0.82
CA VAL A 60 -23.74 11.98 0.17
C VAL A 60 -23.97 11.82 -1.33
N GLY A 61 -22.94 12.11 -2.13
CA GLY A 61 -22.89 11.84 -3.55
C GLY A 61 -21.65 11.03 -3.90
N MET A 62 -21.41 10.91 -5.18
CA MET A 62 -20.26 10.21 -5.75
C MET A 62 -19.54 11.12 -6.74
N ILE A 63 -18.22 11.06 -6.76
CA ILE A 63 -17.41 11.68 -7.81
C ILE A 63 -16.78 10.56 -8.62
N THR A 64 -16.93 10.62 -9.94
CA THR A 64 -16.24 9.74 -10.89
C THR A 64 -15.57 10.58 -11.95
N GLY A 65 -14.58 10.00 -12.62
CA GLY A 65 -13.97 10.74 -13.71
C GLY A 65 -12.84 10.01 -14.41
N LYS A 66 -12.18 10.76 -15.28
CA LYS A 66 -11.01 10.30 -16.01
C LYS A 66 -9.90 11.34 -16.00
N VAL A 67 -8.67 10.85 -16.06
CA VAL A 67 -7.48 11.66 -16.28
C VAL A 67 -6.93 11.32 -17.66
N ILE A 68 -6.83 12.31 -18.54
CA ILE A 68 -6.44 12.16 -19.94
C ILE A 68 -5.21 13.03 -20.22
N PHE A 69 -4.26 12.48 -20.95
CA PHE A 69 -3.13 13.20 -21.52
C PHE A 69 -3.44 13.61 -22.97
N LYS A 70 -3.26 14.89 -23.27
CA LYS A 70 -3.39 15.45 -24.64
C LYS A 70 -2.00 15.66 -25.23
N GLY A 71 -1.59 14.76 -26.11
CA GLY A 71 -0.29 14.82 -26.76
C GLY A 71 0.16 13.47 -27.29
N THR A 72 1.33 13.46 -27.89
CA THR A 72 2.00 12.22 -28.29
C THR A 72 2.96 11.79 -27.20
N HIS A 73 2.92 10.52 -26.82
CA HIS A 73 3.83 9.91 -25.87
C HIS A 73 4.36 8.59 -26.44
N ALA A 74 5.67 8.41 -26.37
CA ALA A 74 6.29 7.14 -26.68
C ALA A 74 6.39 6.30 -25.41
N VAL A 75 5.84 5.09 -25.43
CA VAL A 75 5.98 4.16 -24.31
C VAL A 75 7.44 3.70 -24.24
N GLY A 76 8.15 4.16 -23.24
CA GLY A 76 9.53 3.77 -22.96
C GLY A 76 9.63 2.34 -22.42
N LYS A 77 10.73 1.65 -22.74
CA LYS A 77 11.15 0.43 -22.06
C LYS A 77 12.48 0.66 -21.37
N VAL A 78 12.56 0.22 -20.11
CA VAL A 78 13.77 0.29 -19.29
C VAL A 78 14.42 -1.09 -19.29
N PRO A 79 15.68 -1.23 -19.75
CA PRO A 79 16.39 -2.50 -19.71
C PRO A 79 16.80 -2.84 -18.28
N MET A 80 16.71 -4.12 -17.93
CA MET A 80 17.17 -4.63 -16.64
C MET A 80 18.65 -4.95 -16.69
N GLY A 81 19.46 -4.28 -15.86
CA GLY A 81 20.91 -4.41 -15.87
C GLY A 81 21.44 -5.69 -15.19
N LYS A 82 20.66 -6.26 -14.25
CA LYS A 82 21.03 -7.44 -13.45
C LYS A 82 19.81 -8.20 -12.98
N ASP A 83 20.04 -9.34 -12.32
CA ASP A 83 18.99 -10.20 -11.73
C ASP A 83 17.84 -10.53 -12.72
N LYS A 84 18.18 -10.70 -14.00
CA LYS A 84 17.22 -10.87 -15.10
C LYS A 84 16.30 -12.08 -14.94
N GLU A 85 16.75 -13.11 -14.24
CA GLU A 85 15.95 -14.31 -13.93
C GLU A 85 14.69 -13.95 -13.11
N VAL A 86 14.78 -12.91 -12.25
CA VAL A 86 13.67 -12.42 -11.43
C VAL A 86 13.04 -11.18 -12.06
N CYS A 87 13.86 -10.23 -12.50
CA CYS A 87 13.41 -8.92 -12.98
C CYS A 87 12.91 -8.95 -14.44
N GLY A 88 13.32 -9.95 -15.25
CA GLY A 88 13.11 -9.98 -16.69
C GLY A 88 14.18 -9.18 -17.45
N ASP A 89 14.04 -9.07 -18.78
CA ASP A 89 15.01 -8.36 -19.64
C ASP A 89 14.73 -6.86 -19.73
N SER A 90 13.49 -6.47 -19.73
CA SER A 90 13.05 -5.08 -19.80
C SER A 90 11.64 -4.92 -19.25
N LYS A 91 11.30 -3.71 -18.84
CA LYS A 91 9.96 -3.32 -18.37
C LYS A 91 9.48 -2.04 -19.03
N PHE A 92 8.18 -1.84 -19.05
CA PHE A 92 7.63 -0.53 -19.39
C PHE A 92 8.00 0.49 -18.31
N ASP A 93 8.32 1.71 -18.75
CA ASP A 93 8.59 2.80 -17.83
C ASP A 93 7.29 3.16 -17.08
N PRO A 94 7.22 2.99 -15.76
CA PRO A 94 6.01 3.26 -15.00
C PRO A 94 5.77 4.75 -14.75
N THR A 95 6.78 5.59 -14.98
CA THR A 95 6.75 7.02 -14.61
C THR A 95 5.79 7.84 -15.48
N LEU A 96 5.43 7.33 -16.66
CA LEU A 96 4.42 7.91 -17.53
C LEU A 96 3.68 6.82 -18.30
N ALA A 97 2.79 6.12 -17.61
CA ALA A 97 1.96 5.06 -18.18
C ALA A 97 0.69 5.65 -18.79
N ILE A 98 0.69 5.82 -20.11
CA ILE A 98 -0.43 6.39 -20.88
C ILE A 98 -1.01 5.32 -21.80
N GLY A 99 -2.32 5.16 -21.75
CA GLY A 99 -3.08 4.28 -22.65
C GLY A 99 -3.19 4.82 -24.07
N SER A 100 -3.75 4.00 -24.97
CA SER A 100 -3.79 4.29 -26.42
C SER A 100 -4.66 5.51 -26.80
N GLN A 101 -5.58 5.93 -25.94
CA GLN A 101 -6.43 7.09 -26.12
C GLN A 101 -6.07 8.25 -25.18
N GLY A 102 -4.89 8.19 -24.56
CA GLY A 102 -4.42 9.20 -23.66
C GLY A 102 -4.77 8.95 -22.18
N GLU A 103 -5.30 7.80 -21.82
CA GLU A 103 -5.64 7.46 -20.43
C GLU A 103 -4.40 7.48 -19.54
N VAL A 104 -4.43 8.26 -18.46
CA VAL A 104 -3.29 8.39 -17.53
C VAL A 104 -3.49 7.46 -16.36
N LYS A 105 -2.60 6.50 -16.21
CA LYS A 105 -2.51 5.61 -15.04
C LYS A 105 -1.69 6.27 -13.92
N ASN A 106 -1.93 5.86 -12.69
CA ASN A 106 -1.17 6.28 -11.49
C ASN A 106 -1.29 7.77 -11.13
N ALA A 107 -2.28 8.51 -11.67
CA ALA A 107 -2.59 9.83 -11.18
C ALA A 107 -3.35 9.73 -9.83
N VAL A 108 -2.98 10.53 -8.85
CA VAL A 108 -3.65 10.62 -7.56
C VAL A 108 -4.66 11.75 -7.61
N ILE A 109 -5.91 11.47 -7.28
CA ILE A 109 -6.97 12.44 -7.14
C ILE A 109 -7.35 12.55 -5.67
N GLN A 110 -7.49 13.77 -5.14
CA GLN A 110 -7.91 13.99 -3.76
C GLN A 110 -8.75 15.26 -3.61
N ILE A 111 -9.66 15.26 -2.63
CA ILE A 111 -10.37 16.47 -2.19
C ILE A 111 -9.47 17.21 -1.21
N VAL A 112 -8.96 18.39 -1.56
CA VAL A 112 -8.00 19.12 -0.69
C VAL A 112 -8.65 19.92 0.43
N ASP A 113 -9.96 20.21 0.34
CA ASP A 113 -10.70 20.99 1.33
C ASP A 113 -11.18 20.16 2.53
N LEU A 114 -11.26 18.85 2.38
CA LEU A 114 -11.66 17.92 3.44
C LEU A 114 -10.44 17.31 4.11
N LYS A 115 -10.03 17.93 5.21
CA LYS A 115 -8.91 17.46 6.02
C LYS A 115 -9.44 16.73 7.25
N ARG A 116 -9.75 15.45 7.12
CA ARG A 116 -10.06 14.57 8.25
C ARG A 116 -9.09 13.40 8.21
N PRO A 117 -8.21 13.27 9.20
CA PRO A 117 -7.48 12.01 9.35
C PRO A 117 -8.49 10.91 9.61
N PRO A 118 -8.33 9.71 9.03
CA PRO A 118 -9.18 8.57 9.33
C PRO A 118 -9.10 8.25 10.82
N SER A 119 -10.23 7.83 11.38
CA SER A 119 -10.37 7.51 12.80
C SER A 119 -9.66 6.21 13.25
N SER A 120 -9.12 5.43 12.32
CA SER A 120 -8.39 4.18 12.58
C SER A 120 -7.04 4.20 11.89
N ALA A 121 -6.00 3.71 12.57
CA ALA A 121 -4.70 3.46 11.96
C ALA A 121 -4.87 2.38 10.89
N ASN A 122 -4.73 2.76 9.62
CA ASN A 122 -4.80 1.85 8.50
C ASN A 122 -3.41 1.29 8.20
N GLU A 123 -3.35 0.02 7.86
CA GLU A 123 -2.15 -0.59 7.29
C GLU A 123 -2.29 -0.64 5.77
N ALA A 124 -1.20 -0.33 5.08
CA ALA A 124 -1.10 -0.43 3.63
C ALA A 124 0.12 -1.26 3.26
N VAL A 125 0.10 -1.88 2.09
CA VAL A 125 1.19 -2.73 1.61
C VAL A 125 1.82 -2.11 0.37
N LEU A 126 3.14 -1.99 0.40
CA LEU A 126 3.99 -1.72 -0.74
C LEU A 126 4.86 -2.95 -0.95
N ASP A 127 4.66 -3.71 -2.03
CA ASP A 127 5.42 -4.93 -2.28
C ASP A 127 6.49 -4.72 -3.35
N GLN A 128 7.54 -5.52 -3.30
CA GLN A 128 8.58 -5.58 -4.31
C GLN A 128 8.40 -6.89 -5.06
N VAL A 129 7.88 -6.79 -6.28
CA VAL A 129 7.50 -7.93 -7.13
C VAL A 129 8.08 -7.75 -8.51
N LYS A 130 8.85 -8.72 -8.96
CA LYS A 130 9.55 -8.69 -10.27
C LYS A 130 10.35 -7.40 -10.45
N CYS A 131 11.00 -6.94 -9.38
CA CYS A 131 11.80 -5.72 -9.33
C CYS A 131 11.02 -4.45 -9.70
N GLU A 132 9.81 -4.35 -9.17
CA GLU A 132 8.94 -3.17 -9.20
C GLU A 132 8.34 -2.95 -7.83
N TYR A 133 8.09 -1.70 -7.45
CA TYR A 133 7.20 -1.39 -6.32
C TYR A 133 5.74 -1.52 -6.77
N VAL A 134 4.96 -2.30 -6.05
CA VAL A 134 3.55 -2.57 -6.35
C VAL A 134 2.68 -2.26 -5.12
N PRO A 135 1.74 -1.33 -5.23
CA PRO A 135 1.45 -0.48 -6.39
C PRO A 135 2.59 0.55 -6.66
N HIS A 136 2.71 1.05 -7.90
CA HIS A 136 3.69 2.08 -8.24
C HIS A 136 3.46 3.40 -7.47
N VAL A 137 2.20 3.77 -7.28
CA VAL A 137 1.76 4.88 -6.43
C VAL A 137 0.84 4.34 -5.35
N LEU A 138 1.28 4.45 -4.09
CA LEU A 138 0.53 4.06 -2.91
C LEU A 138 0.02 5.31 -2.20
N VAL A 139 -1.29 5.49 -2.12
CA VAL A 139 -1.90 6.58 -1.33
C VAL A 139 -2.33 6.04 0.02
N ILE A 140 -1.95 6.74 1.07
CA ILE A 140 -2.27 6.38 2.46
C ILE A 140 -2.78 7.60 3.23
N PRO A 141 -3.62 7.42 4.22
CA PRO A 141 -3.98 8.50 5.13
C PRO A 141 -2.83 8.84 6.09
N VAL A 142 -2.80 10.07 6.58
CA VAL A 142 -1.88 10.50 7.65
C VAL A 142 -2.02 9.56 8.86
N GLY A 143 -0.89 9.08 9.37
CA GLY A 143 -0.81 8.18 10.52
C GLY A 143 -0.86 6.69 10.18
N ALA A 144 -1.03 6.34 8.90
CA ALA A 144 -1.00 4.95 8.46
C ALA A 144 0.40 4.33 8.57
N THR A 145 0.42 3.01 8.72
CA THR A 145 1.63 2.19 8.65
C THR A 145 1.73 1.52 7.30
N VAL A 146 2.86 1.65 6.63
CA VAL A 146 3.16 0.93 5.39
C VAL A 146 4.00 -0.30 5.73
N LYS A 147 3.50 -1.46 5.35
CA LYS A 147 4.24 -2.72 5.33
C LYS A 147 4.93 -2.87 3.98
N VAL A 148 6.24 -2.73 3.95
CA VAL A 148 7.01 -2.93 2.72
C VAL A 148 7.46 -4.38 2.67
N LYS A 149 6.96 -5.12 1.68
CA LYS A 149 7.28 -6.53 1.46
C LYS A 149 8.38 -6.71 0.43
N ASN A 150 9.10 -7.83 0.52
CA ASN A 150 10.00 -8.32 -0.51
C ASN A 150 9.55 -9.72 -0.94
N SER A 151 8.79 -9.79 -2.04
CA SER A 151 8.28 -11.05 -2.61
C SER A 151 9.19 -11.67 -3.65
N ASP A 152 10.24 -10.97 -4.10
CA ASP A 152 11.14 -11.44 -5.15
C ASP A 152 12.17 -12.48 -4.69
N GLY A 153 12.48 -12.51 -3.40
CA GLY A 153 13.49 -13.44 -2.86
C GLY A 153 14.93 -13.11 -3.23
N ILE A 154 15.20 -11.90 -3.71
CA ILE A 154 16.54 -11.33 -3.94
C ILE A 154 16.73 -10.09 -3.05
N LEU A 155 17.94 -9.51 -3.09
CA LEU A 155 18.22 -8.28 -2.36
C LEU A 155 17.56 -7.10 -3.06
N HIS A 156 16.73 -6.39 -2.33
CA HIS A 156 16.27 -5.02 -2.65
C HIS A 156 16.63 -4.07 -1.50
N ASN A 157 16.33 -2.79 -1.67
CA ASN A 157 16.24 -1.83 -0.57
C ASN A 157 15.08 -0.87 -0.82
N VAL A 158 14.65 -0.22 0.25
CA VAL A 158 13.63 0.82 0.22
C VAL A 158 14.28 2.11 0.69
N HIS A 159 14.49 3.02 -0.24
CA HIS A 159 15.04 4.34 0.00
C HIS A 159 13.96 5.40 -0.21
N THR A 160 13.50 6.02 0.86
CA THR A 160 12.47 7.09 0.82
C THR A 160 13.14 8.46 0.84
N PHE A 161 12.70 9.34 -0.05
CA PHE A 161 13.13 10.73 -0.11
C PHE A 161 12.03 11.61 0.48
N SER A 162 12.02 11.68 1.80
CA SER A 162 11.04 12.40 2.60
C SER A 162 11.69 13.64 3.24
N GLU A 163 10.93 14.75 3.28
CA GLU A 163 11.31 15.99 3.94
C GLU A 163 10.55 16.21 5.25
N LYS A 164 9.30 15.71 5.33
CA LYS A 164 8.40 15.93 6.47
C LYS A 164 8.28 14.70 7.37
N ASN A 165 8.36 13.50 6.79
CA ASN A 165 8.40 12.25 7.54
C ASN A 165 9.86 11.81 7.75
N ILE A 166 10.07 10.71 8.46
CA ILE A 166 11.41 10.14 8.63
C ILE A 166 11.84 9.53 7.28
N ALA A 167 12.90 10.08 6.70
CA ALA A 167 13.54 9.46 5.54
C ALA A 167 14.37 8.24 6.01
N PHE A 168 14.30 7.16 5.25
CA PHE A 168 15.08 5.97 5.54
C PHE A 168 15.59 5.28 4.27
N ASN A 169 16.68 4.54 4.43
CA ASN A 169 17.22 3.64 3.41
C ASN A 169 17.50 2.30 4.07
N ARG A 170 16.68 1.30 3.80
CA ARG A 170 16.74 -0.02 4.44
C ARG A 170 16.87 -1.12 3.42
N ALA A 171 17.95 -1.89 3.56
CA ALA A 171 18.14 -3.12 2.77
C ALA A 171 17.13 -4.19 3.21
N GLN A 172 16.56 -4.88 2.23
CA GLN A 172 15.72 -6.06 2.40
C GLN A 172 16.32 -7.25 1.66
N PRO A 173 17.26 -7.98 2.29
CA PRO A 173 17.77 -9.23 1.74
C PRO A 173 16.66 -10.29 1.70
N LYS A 174 16.86 -11.35 0.91
CA LYS A 174 15.86 -12.40 0.64
C LYS A 174 15.17 -13.00 1.88
N TYR A 175 15.81 -12.97 3.03
CA TYR A 175 15.26 -13.49 4.30
C TYR A 175 14.40 -12.45 5.06
N MET A 176 14.57 -11.17 4.77
CA MET A 176 13.78 -10.09 5.37
C MET A 176 12.55 -9.81 4.51
N LYS A 177 11.44 -10.49 4.85
CA LYS A 177 10.23 -10.45 4.02
C LYS A 177 9.40 -9.18 4.18
N GLU A 178 9.52 -8.49 5.29
CA GLU A 178 8.71 -7.30 5.61
C GLU A 178 9.48 -6.34 6.51
N ILE A 179 9.30 -5.05 6.27
CA ILE A 179 9.61 -3.95 7.19
C ILE A 179 8.38 -3.07 7.31
N SER A 180 8.20 -2.39 8.44
CA SER A 180 7.07 -1.50 8.66
C SER A 180 7.55 -0.11 9.03
N GLU A 181 6.86 0.93 8.49
CA GLU A 181 7.14 2.33 8.80
C GLU A 181 5.84 3.13 8.87
N LYS A 182 5.78 4.09 9.81
CA LYS A 182 4.62 4.95 10.02
C LYS A 182 4.84 6.33 9.42
N PHE A 183 3.84 6.82 8.66
CA PHE A 183 3.89 8.13 8.02
C PHE A 183 2.90 9.09 8.71
N ALA A 184 3.45 10.04 9.48
CA ALA A 184 2.67 10.89 10.37
C ALA A 184 2.32 12.27 9.78
N LYS A 185 2.90 12.66 8.65
CA LYS A 185 2.72 13.99 8.05
C LYS A 185 2.35 13.90 6.57
N PRO A 186 1.50 14.80 6.06
CA PRO A 186 1.12 14.79 4.65
C PRO A 186 2.30 15.15 3.77
N GLU A 187 2.56 14.30 2.76
CA GLU A 187 3.71 14.43 1.87
C GLU A 187 3.57 13.54 0.64
N VAL A 188 4.21 13.93 -0.45
CA VAL A 188 4.45 13.08 -1.64
C VAL A 188 5.91 12.63 -1.60
N ILE A 189 6.14 11.34 -1.37
CA ILE A 189 7.45 10.76 -1.06
C ILE A 189 7.88 9.86 -2.20
N SER A 190 9.01 10.18 -2.84
CA SER A 190 9.64 9.28 -3.81
C SER A 190 10.28 8.10 -3.09
N VAL A 191 10.11 6.90 -3.67
CA VAL A 191 10.71 5.64 -3.20
C VAL A 191 11.58 5.06 -4.30
N ARG A 192 12.79 4.65 -3.98
CA ARG A 192 13.75 4.06 -4.93
C ARG A 192 14.43 2.83 -4.35
N CYS A 193 14.93 1.98 -5.24
CA CYS A 193 15.82 0.89 -4.89
C CYS A 193 17.25 1.23 -5.40
N ASP A 194 18.21 1.36 -4.47
CA ASP A 194 19.61 1.65 -4.86
C ASP A 194 20.30 0.42 -5.47
N VAL A 195 19.73 -0.78 -5.22
CA VAL A 195 20.20 -2.04 -5.81
C VAL A 195 19.80 -2.16 -7.27
N HIS A 196 18.56 -1.75 -7.61
CA HIS A 196 17.97 -1.80 -8.95
C HIS A 196 17.50 -0.40 -9.35
N GLY A 197 18.38 0.38 -9.96
CA GLY A 197 18.16 1.81 -10.22
C GLY A 197 16.93 2.15 -11.08
N TRP A 198 16.31 1.17 -11.71
CA TRP A 198 15.04 1.31 -12.44
C TRP A 198 13.79 1.19 -11.56
N MET A 199 13.94 0.63 -10.33
CA MET A 199 12.81 0.51 -9.39
C MET A 199 12.52 1.85 -8.75
N SER A 200 11.39 2.42 -9.10
CA SER A 200 10.84 3.64 -8.48
C SER A 200 9.38 3.47 -8.12
N GLY A 201 8.91 4.29 -7.20
CA GLY A 201 7.52 4.37 -6.79
C GLY A 201 7.27 5.57 -5.90
N TRP A 202 6.04 5.73 -5.44
CA TRP A 202 5.62 6.86 -4.64
C TRP A 202 4.73 6.45 -3.49
N ILE A 203 4.92 7.10 -2.34
CA ILE A 203 3.99 7.06 -1.21
C ILE A 203 3.40 8.46 -1.07
N VAL A 204 2.08 8.58 -1.25
CA VAL A 204 1.35 9.83 -1.08
C VAL A 204 0.59 9.76 0.24
N VAL A 205 1.00 10.56 1.20
CA VAL A 205 0.36 10.66 2.51
C VAL A 205 -0.68 11.76 2.47
N SER A 206 -1.96 11.40 2.42
CA SER A 206 -3.09 12.33 2.27
C SER A 206 -3.70 12.73 3.62
N GLU A 207 -4.01 14.01 3.79
CA GLU A 207 -4.87 14.50 4.89
C GLU A 207 -6.36 14.29 4.61
N SER A 208 -6.72 14.08 3.34
CA SER A 208 -8.10 13.85 2.94
C SER A 208 -8.47 12.37 3.08
N PRO A 209 -9.68 12.06 3.57
CA PRO A 209 -10.20 10.70 3.50
C PRO A 209 -10.74 10.35 2.09
N PHE A 210 -10.88 11.34 1.20
CA PHE A 210 -11.39 11.18 -0.16
C PHE A 210 -10.26 11.33 -1.15
N PHE A 211 -9.73 10.20 -1.58
CA PHE A 211 -8.72 10.08 -2.61
C PHE A 211 -8.91 8.80 -3.42
N ASP A 212 -8.37 8.78 -4.61
CA ASP A 212 -8.26 7.60 -5.45
C ASP A 212 -7.03 7.68 -6.35
N VAL A 213 -6.65 6.58 -6.97
CA VAL A 213 -5.54 6.48 -7.93
C VAL A 213 -6.08 5.94 -9.24
N THR A 214 -5.81 6.63 -10.35
CA THR A 214 -6.32 6.21 -11.64
C THR A 214 -5.83 4.82 -12.05
N SER A 215 -6.78 4.01 -12.53
CA SER A 215 -6.56 2.71 -13.13
C SER A 215 -5.96 2.81 -14.55
N ALA A 216 -5.75 1.69 -15.21
CA ALA A 216 -5.13 1.63 -16.54
C ALA A 216 -5.95 2.36 -17.63
N ASP A 217 -7.26 2.50 -17.45
CA ASP A 217 -8.17 3.25 -18.34
C ASP A 217 -8.33 4.73 -17.95
N GLY A 218 -7.48 5.21 -17.03
CA GLY A 218 -7.49 6.57 -16.53
C GLY A 218 -8.63 6.91 -15.57
N SER A 219 -9.50 5.95 -15.23
CA SER A 219 -10.68 6.19 -14.41
C SER A 219 -10.35 6.26 -12.92
N PHE A 220 -11.17 7.03 -12.19
CA PHE A 220 -11.17 7.13 -10.72
C PHE A 220 -12.59 7.26 -10.18
N LYS A 221 -12.77 6.94 -8.88
CA LYS A 221 -14.07 6.96 -8.21
C LYS A 221 -13.92 7.27 -6.72
N MET A 222 -14.70 8.22 -6.23
CA MET A 222 -14.82 8.51 -4.79
C MET A 222 -16.30 8.41 -4.39
N GLU A 223 -16.61 7.52 -3.45
CA GLU A 223 -17.95 7.27 -2.95
C GLU A 223 -18.19 7.95 -1.60
N ASN A 224 -19.48 8.15 -1.28
CA ASN A 224 -19.92 8.70 0.01
C ASN A 224 -19.32 10.09 0.33
N VAL A 225 -19.08 10.88 -0.71
CA VAL A 225 -18.60 12.25 -0.56
C VAL A 225 -19.75 13.11 -0.02
N PRO A 226 -19.58 13.85 1.10
CA PRO A 226 -20.61 14.73 1.61
C PRO A 226 -21.05 15.78 0.58
N VAL A 227 -22.31 16.22 0.64
CA VAL A 227 -22.80 17.33 -0.19
C VAL A 227 -21.98 18.58 0.09
N GLY A 228 -21.55 19.28 -0.98
CA GLY A 228 -20.77 20.50 -0.88
C GLY A 228 -20.01 20.87 -2.14
N LYS A 229 -19.30 21.99 -2.04
CA LYS A 229 -18.38 22.46 -3.08
C LYS A 229 -16.95 22.16 -2.64
N TYR A 230 -16.19 21.55 -3.54
CA TYR A 230 -14.85 21.07 -3.23
C TYR A 230 -13.87 21.41 -4.33
N THR A 231 -12.60 21.47 -3.95
CA THR A 231 -11.48 21.50 -4.87
C THR A 231 -10.91 20.09 -4.98
N LEU A 232 -10.98 19.51 -6.17
CA LEU A 232 -10.24 18.31 -6.52
C LEU A 232 -8.84 18.70 -6.99
N GLU A 233 -7.82 18.07 -6.44
CA GLU A 233 -6.45 18.12 -6.95
C GLU A 233 -6.15 16.78 -7.61
N VAL A 234 -5.57 16.81 -8.81
CA VAL A 234 -4.93 15.65 -9.42
C VAL A 234 -3.42 15.90 -9.49
N TRP A 235 -2.65 14.89 -9.06
CA TRP A 235 -1.20 14.88 -9.10
C TRP A 235 -0.70 13.65 -9.87
N HIS A 236 0.33 13.85 -10.69
CA HIS A 236 1.05 12.78 -11.36
C HIS A 236 2.55 13.09 -11.37
N GLU A 237 3.39 12.07 -11.12
CA GLU A 237 4.85 12.25 -10.93
C GLU A 237 5.55 12.97 -12.07
N THR A 238 5.14 12.73 -13.31
CA THR A 238 5.72 13.34 -14.52
C THR A 238 4.95 14.57 -15.01
N LEU A 239 3.62 14.55 -14.88
CA LEU A 239 2.75 15.60 -15.47
C LEU A 239 2.51 16.76 -14.49
N GLY A 240 2.94 16.61 -13.22
CA GLY A 240 2.73 17.62 -12.20
C GLY A 240 1.33 17.58 -11.61
N LYS A 241 0.76 18.77 -11.30
CA LYS A 241 -0.55 18.85 -10.66
C LYS A 241 -1.44 19.93 -11.27
N THR A 242 -2.75 19.70 -11.17
CA THR A 242 -3.78 20.67 -11.51
C THR A 242 -4.99 20.50 -10.58
N THR A 243 -5.86 21.50 -10.55
CA THR A 243 -7.05 21.50 -9.67
C THR A 243 -8.31 21.87 -10.47
N GLN A 244 -9.45 21.39 -9.98
CA GLN A 244 -10.77 21.74 -10.50
C GLN A 244 -11.79 21.81 -9.38
N SER A 245 -12.67 22.82 -9.42
CA SER A 245 -13.79 22.90 -8.48
C SER A 245 -14.94 22.02 -8.95
N VAL A 246 -15.56 21.32 -7.98
CA VAL A 246 -16.74 20.47 -8.23
C VAL A 246 -17.81 20.73 -7.19
N GLU A 247 -19.07 20.46 -7.54
CA GLU A 247 -20.20 20.47 -6.64
C GLU A 247 -20.78 19.07 -6.53
N VAL A 248 -20.95 18.60 -5.31
CA VAL A 248 -21.49 17.28 -4.99
C VAL A 248 -22.88 17.45 -4.42
N ASN A 249 -23.86 16.83 -5.06
CA ASN A 249 -25.26 16.82 -4.64
C ASN A 249 -25.66 15.44 -4.08
N ALA A 250 -26.69 15.41 -3.22
CA ALA A 250 -27.15 14.20 -2.58
C ALA A 250 -27.69 13.17 -3.60
N GLY A 251 -27.15 11.95 -3.57
CA GLY A 251 -27.57 10.85 -4.43
C GLY A 251 -27.14 10.98 -5.89
N GLU A 252 -26.37 12.02 -6.25
CA GLU A 252 -25.92 12.25 -7.61
C GLU A 252 -24.50 11.76 -7.86
N VAL A 253 -24.18 11.54 -9.14
CA VAL A 253 -22.82 11.23 -9.63
C VAL A 253 -22.28 12.46 -10.35
N THR A 254 -21.27 13.08 -9.76
CA THR A 254 -20.52 14.17 -10.39
C THR A 254 -19.42 13.59 -11.25
N ASN A 255 -19.46 13.86 -12.57
CA ASN A 255 -18.44 13.39 -13.52
C ASN A 255 -17.42 14.49 -13.80
N VAL A 256 -16.14 14.15 -13.74
CA VAL A 256 -15.02 15.08 -13.91
C VAL A 256 -13.98 14.51 -14.88
N THR A 257 -13.48 15.36 -15.77
CA THR A 257 -12.35 14.99 -16.62
C THR A 257 -11.21 15.97 -16.37
N PHE A 258 -10.04 15.43 -16.04
CA PHE A 258 -8.81 16.20 -15.99
C PHE A 258 -7.99 15.98 -17.26
N GLU A 259 -7.45 17.05 -17.79
CA GLU A 259 -6.60 17.01 -18.97
C GLU A 259 -5.20 17.52 -18.63
N PHE A 260 -4.20 16.68 -18.91
CA PHE A 260 -2.79 17.07 -18.85
C PHE A 260 -2.24 17.30 -20.25
N GLN A 261 -1.27 18.20 -20.33
CA GLN A 261 -0.44 18.43 -21.50
C GLN A 261 1.01 18.56 -21.05
N MET A 262 1.96 18.16 -21.90
CA MET A 262 3.37 18.44 -21.59
C MET A 262 3.58 19.96 -21.52
N ARG A 263 4.17 20.42 -20.42
CA ARG A 263 4.61 21.81 -20.37
C ARG A 263 5.77 22.01 -21.36
N LYS A 264 5.61 23.01 -22.22
CA LYS A 264 6.67 23.42 -23.16
C LYS A 264 7.85 24.00 -22.42
#